data_dfadc97bf20e8f864c2bb10a399f9d14
#
_entry.id   dfadc97bf20e8f864c2bb10a399f9d14
#
_cell.length_a   1.000
_cell.length_b   1.000
_cell.length_c   1.000
_cell.angle_alpha   90.00
_cell.angle_beta   90.00
_cell.angle_gamma   90.00
#
_symmetry.space_group_name_H-M   'P 1'
#
loop_
_entity.id
_entity.type
_entity.pdbx_description
1 polymer ?
#
loop_
_entity_poly.entity_id
_entity_poly.type
_entity_poly.pdbx_seq_one_letter_code
_entity_poly.pdbx_strand_id
1 'polypeptide(L)'
;MQMEQMSREEGKTVLSVYLKNGSQELRNKLIVHFLPIVRSAAAQLRGMAGSFTEEEDLIDQGVLALIECLDRYDASKGAQFETYAFIRVRGAMIDYIRSQDWVPHRARSFQKKVDEAYSMLAHEKMREPEADEVADFLDIPVEKVEKHLTYMNHAAVLSFEAVLQDMTGVIAKDELEATDIDTKPEESLFYRDLHRTLAEAVEALGDKERLVVSLYYYEELKYSEIAEIMGIGQSRVCQIHTKAMKKLKSSLEEYVRG
;
A
#
# COMPACT_ATOMS: atom_id res chain seq x y z
N MET A 1 32.79 -12.39 -8.68
CA MET A 1 32.89 -11.38 -9.75
C MET A 1 32.07 -10.17 -9.29
N GLN A 2 32.72 -9.12 -8.77
CA GLN A 2 32.06 -7.89 -8.38
C GLN A 2 31.52 -7.25 -9.66
N MET A 3 30.20 -7.22 -9.81
CA MET A 3 29.56 -6.45 -10.89
C MET A 3 29.70 -4.98 -10.50
N GLU A 4 30.46 -4.22 -11.27
CA GLU A 4 30.65 -2.79 -11.12
C GLU A 4 29.26 -2.12 -11.19
N GLN A 5 28.86 -1.41 -10.12
CA GLN A 5 27.61 -0.68 -10.08
C GLN A 5 27.70 0.48 -11.08
N MET A 6 26.87 0.47 -12.09
CA MET A 6 26.75 1.59 -13.04
C MET A 6 26.28 2.86 -12.30
N SER A 7 26.84 4.00 -12.69
CA SER A 7 26.32 5.30 -12.23
C SER A 7 24.93 5.56 -12.81
N ARG A 8 24.19 6.52 -12.24
CA ARG A 8 22.84 6.87 -12.73
C ARG A 8 22.85 7.32 -14.21
N GLU A 9 23.87 8.08 -14.61
CA GLU A 9 24.00 8.56 -16.00
C GLU A 9 24.36 7.42 -16.98
N GLU A 10 25.20 6.49 -16.55
CA GLU A 10 25.50 5.27 -17.32
C GLU A 10 24.25 4.42 -17.48
N GLY A 11 23.44 4.27 -16.44
CA GLY A 11 22.16 3.56 -16.48
C GLY A 11 21.20 4.14 -17.52
N LYS A 12 21.04 5.45 -17.59
CA LYS A 12 20.22 6.14 -18.61
C LYS A 12 20.75 5.90 -20.03
N THR A 13 22.07 5.96 -20.19
CA THR A 13 22.70 5.73 -21.50
C THR A 13 22.47 4.28 -21.95
N VAL A 14 22.71 3.30 -21.09
CA VAL A 14 22.47 1.88 -21.37
C VAL A 14 21.00 1.61 -21.67
N LEU A 15 20.08 2.23 -20.92
CA LEU A 15 18.64 2.13 -21.16
C LEU A 15 18.27 2.66 -22.56
N SER A 16 18.80 3.82 -22.96
CA SER A 16 18.54 4.38 -24.29
C SER A 16 19.04 3.50 -25.44
N VAL A 17 20.15 2.79 -25.23
CA VAL A 17 20.68 1.82 -26.19
C VAL A 17 19.84 0.55 -26.22
N TYR A 18 19.43 0.06 -25.04
CA TYR A 18 18.55 -1.11 -24.91
C TYR A 18 17.22 -0.92 -25.65
N LEU A 19 16.58 0.22 -25.45
CA LEU A 19 15.29 0.54 -26.10
C LEU A 19 15.36 0.56 -27.63
N LYS A 20 16.58 0.74 -28.21
CA LYS A 20 16.79 0.71 -29.67
C LYS A 20 17.10 -0.68 -30.23
N ASN A 21 17.79 -1.53 -29.46
CA ASN A 21 18.34 -2.79 -29.99
C ASN A 21 17.80 -4.05 -29.31
N GLY A 22 17.13 -3.96 -28.17
CA GLY A 22 16.54 -5.10 -27.48
C GLY A 22 17.55 -6.14 -26.95
N SER A 23 18.82 -5.77 -26.75
CA SER A 23 19.87 -6.71 -26.38
C SER A 23 19.62 -7.34 -25.01
N GLN A 24 19.57 -8.67 -24.95
CA GLN A 24 19.39 -9.42 -23.70
C GLN A 24 20.51 -9.16 -22.68
N GLU A 25 21.75 -8.92 -23.15
CA GLU A 25 22.87 -8.60 -22.29
C GLU A 25 22.67 -7.25 -21.60
N LEU A 26 22.20 -6.22 -22.33
CA LEU A 26 21.92 -4.92 -21.78
C LEU A 26 20.72 -4.96 -20.84
N ARG A 27 19.68 -5.76 -21.16
CA ARG A 27 18.55 -5.98 -20.27
C ARG A 27 19.00 -6.53 -18.93
N ASN A 28 19.84 -7.55 -18.91
CA ASN A 28 20.35 -8.16 -17.69
C ASN A 28 21.18 -7.15 -16.85
N LYS A 29 21.99 -6.31 -17.50
CA LYS A 29 22.72 -5.23 -16.82
C LYS A 29 21.76 -4.20 -16.20
N LEU A 30 20.70 -3.82 -16.90
CA LEU A 30 19.69 -2.89 -16.42
C LEU A 30 18.87 -3.46 -15.27
N ILE A 31 18.48 -4.74 -15.30
CA ILE A 31 17.79 -5.41 -14.19
C ILE A 31 18.63 -5.29 -12.91
N VAL A 32 19.92 -5.61 -12.99
CA VAL A 32 20.81 -5.52 -11.83
C VAL A 32 20.97 -4.08 -11.36
N HIS A 33 21.10 -3.13 -12.29
CA HIS A 33 21.20 -1.70 -11.97
C HIS A 33 19.95 -1.16 -11.26
N PHE A 34 18.76 -1.54 -11.70
CA PHE A 34 17.49 -1.08 -11.13
C PHE A 34 16.92 -1.98 -10.01
N LEU A 35 17.61 -3.07 -9.64
CA LEU A 35 17.22 -3.94 -8.52
C LEU A 35 16.98 -3.18 -7.18
N PRO A 36 17.70 -2.08 -6.86
CA PRO A 36 17.37 -1.26 -5.69
C PRO A 36 15.94 -0.73 -5.67
N ILE A 37 15.30 -0.49 -6.83
CA ILE A 37 13.89 -0.09 -6.92
C ILE A 37 12.98 -1.20 -6.37
N VAL A 38 13.24 -2.44 -6.78
CA VAL A 38 12.51 -3.63 -6.32
C VAL A 38 12.65 -3.80 -4.80
N ARG A 39 13.88 -3.70 -4.30
CA ARG A 39 14.16 -3.81 -2.85
C ARG A 39 13.50 -2.70 -2.05
N SER A 40 13.50 -1.47 -2.57
CA SER A 40 12.84 -0.33 -1.92
C SER A 40 11.33 -0.53 -1.84
N ALA A 41 10.70 -1.01 -2.93
CA ALA A 41 9.27 -1.33 -2.95
C ALA A 41 8.93 -2.48 -1.98
N ALA A 42 9.73 -3.56 -1.97
CA ALA A 42 9.55 -4.68 -1.06
C ALA A 42 9.70 -4.26 0.41
N ALA A 43 10.70 -3.42 0.72
CA ALA A 43 10.92 -2.91 2.08
C ALA A 43 9.72 -2.10 2.61
N GLN A 44 9.08 -1.28 1.76
CA GLN A 44 7.87 -0.53 2.13
C GLN A 44 6.68 -1.46 2.41
N LEU A 45 6.60 -2.60 1.71
CA LEU A 45 5.53 -3.57 1.88
C LEU A 45 5.85 -4.65 2.93
N ARG A 46 7.09 -4.73 3.43
CA ARG A 46 7.57 -5.81 4.30
C ARG A 46 6.71 -6.01 5.54
N GLY A 47 6.32 -4.93 6.22
CA GLY A 47 5.49 -5.01 7.43
C GLY A 47 4.11 -5.62 7.18
N MET A 48 3.56 -5.38 5.99
CA MET A 48 2.26 -5.89 5.56
C MET A 48 2.39 -7.25 4.89
N ALA A 49 3.40 -7.43 4.04
CA ALA A 49 3.64 -8.65 3.28
C ALA A 49 4.00 -9.85 4.16
N GLY A 50 4.77 -9.67 5.23
CA GLY A 50 5.17 -10.74 6.14
C GLY A 50 4.01 -11.48 6.83
N SER A 51 2.79 -10.96 6.74
CA SER A 51 1.57 -11.65 7.17
C SER A 51 0.95 -12.54 6.08
N PHE A 52 1.39 -12.43 4.82
CA PHE A 52 0.73 -13.02 3.65
C PHE A 52 1.68 -13.77 2.73
N THR A 53 2.96 -13.39 2.67
CA THR A 53 3.95 -13.95 1.75
C THR A 53 5.37 -13.79 2.28
N GLU A 54 6.30 -14.58 1.78
CA GLU A 54 7.73 -14.45 2.07
C GLU A 54 8.32 -13.23 1.32
N GLU A 55 9.33 -12.59 1.93
CA GLU A 55 10.00 -11.42 1.32
C GLU A 55 10.67 -11.76 -0.02
N GLU A 56 11.20 -12.98 -0.13
CA GLU A 56 11.86 -13.48 -1.35
C GLU A 56 10.87 -13.60 -2.52
N ASP A 57 9.69 -14.16 -2.29
CA ASP A 57 8.64 -14.26 -3.30
C ASP A 57 8.19 -12.87 -3.79
N LEU A 58 8.12 -11.92 -2.86
CA LEU A 58 7.75 -10.54 -3.19
C LEU A 58 8.81 -9.87 -4.06
N ILE A 59 10.09 -10.07 -3.75
CA ILE A 59 11.21 -9.59 -4.56
C ILE A 59 11.17 -10.22 -5.95
N ASP A 60 10.93 -11.53 -6.06
CA ASP A 60 10.86 -12.23 -7.33
C ASP A 60 9.73 -11.68 -8.22
N GLN A 61 8.54 -11.43 -7.66
CA GLN A 61 7.45 -10.76 -8.38
C GLN A 61 7.84 -9.34 -8.83
N GLY A 62 8.54 -8.60 -7.99
CA GLY A 62 9.04 -7.28 -8.34
C GLY A 62 10.08 -7.31 -9.46
N VAL A 63 10.95 -8.32 -9.51
CA VAL A 63 11.91 -8.50 -10.61
C VAL A 63 11.19 -8.82 -11.92
N LEU A 64 10.17 -9.68 -11.90
CA LEU A 64 9.36 -9.96 -13.09
C LEU A 64 8.68 -8.69 -13.60
N ALA A 65 8.09 -7.89 -12.71
CA ALA A 65 7.49 -6.61 -13.08
C ALA A 65 8.52 -5.62 -13.62
N LEU A 66 9.74 -5.56 -13.05
CA LEU A 66 10.83 -4.72 -13.55
C LEU A 66 11.25 -5.10 -14.98
N ILE A 67 11.30 -6.40 -15.30
CA ILE A 67 11.56 -6.88 -16.66
C ILE A 67 10.49 -6.37 -17.61
N GLU A 68 9.21 -6.50 -17.25
CA GLU A 68 8.12 -5.95 -18.06
C GLU A 68 8.20 -4.42 -18.22
N CYS A 69 8.63 -3.72 -17.18
CA CYS A 69 8.85 -2.28 -17.26
C CYS A 69 9.93 -1.92 -18.30
N LEU A 70 11.05 -2.64 -18.34
CA LEU A 70 12.11 -2.42 -19.33
C LEU A 70 11.61 -2.65 -20.77
N ASP A 71 10.76 -3.67 -20.97
CA ASP A 71 10.25 -4.02 -22.30
C ASP A 71 9.15 -3.05 -22.78
N ARG A 72 8.43 -2.41 -21.87
CA ARG A 72 7.27 -1.54 -22.19
C ARG A 72 7.54 -0.04 -22.00
N TYR A 73 8.70 0.32 -21.47
CA TYR A 73 9.01 1.71 -21.22
C TYR A 73 9.18 2.51 -22.51
N ASP A 74 8.52 3.64 -22.57
CA ASP A 74 8.59 4.60 -23.67
C ASP A 74 9.09 5.95 -23.16
N ALA A 75 10.34 6.28 -23.52
CA ALA A 75 10.98 7.52 -23.09
C ALA A 75 10.30 8.78 -23.69
N SER A 76 9.49 8.64 -24.76
CA SER A 76 8.79 9.77 -25.37
C SER A 76 7.67 10.33 -24.51
N LYS A 77 7.23 9.55 -23.51
CA LYS A 77 6.14 9.87 -22.60
C LYS A 77 6.54 10.73 -21.37
N GLY A 78 7.77 11.23 -21.33
CA GLY A 78 8.24 12.23 -20.37
C GLY A 78 8.53 11.75 -18.95
N ALA A 79 7.98 10.61 -18.50
CA ALA A 79 8.24 10.06 -17.16
C ALA A 79 9.66 9.48 -17.06
N GLN A 80 10.34 9.69 -15.93
CA GLN A 80 11.62 9.01 -15.67
C GLN A 80 11.38 7.52 -15.43
N PHE A 81 12.28 6.66 -16.00
CA PHE A 81 12.16 5.22 -15.86
C PHE A 81 12.03 4.75 -14.41
N GLU A 82 12.82 5.34 -13.50
CA GLU A 82 12.82 4.98 -12.09
C GLU A 82 11.45 5.19 -11.44
N THR A 83 10.78 6.30 -11.73
CA THR A 83 9.44 6.60 -11.21
C THR A 83 8.40 5.62 -11.79
N TYR A 84 8.43 5.43 -13.11
CA TYR A 84 7.56 4.47 -13.79
C TYR A 84 7.74 3.05 -13.24
N ALA A 85 8.99 2.59 -13.13
CA ALA A 85 9.30 1.24 -12.65
C ALA A 85 8.88 1.05 -11.18
N PHE A 86 9.13 2.05 -10.30
CA PHE A 86 8.75 1.96 -8.89
C PHE A 86 7.23 1.75 -8.72
N ILE A 87 6.41 2.55 -9.40
CA ILE A 87 4.95 2.46 -9.33
C ILE A 87 4.47 1.08 -9.83
N ARG A 88 4.99 0.61 -10.96
CA ARG A 88 4.59 -0.67 -11.56
C ARG A 88 5.05 -1.88 -10.75
N VAL A 89 6.29 -1.86 -10.28
CA VAL A 89 6.87 -2.92 -9.43
C VAL A 89 6.09 -3.03 -8.13
N ARG A 90 5.87 -1.90 -7.44
CA ARG A 90 5.10 -1.87 -6.20
C ARG A 90 3.68 -2.39 -6.40
N GLY A 91 3.08 -2.04 -7.53
CA GLY A 91 1.78 -2.52 -7.92
C GLY A 91 1.70 -4.02 -8.12
N ALA A 92 2.59 -4.56 -8.89
CA ALA A 92 2.65 -6.00 -9.11
C ALA A 92 2.85 -6.79 -7.79
N MET A 93 3.64 -6.25 -6.86
CA MET A 93 3.80 -6.84 -5.52
C MET A 93 2.50 -6.81 -4.72
N ILE A 94 1.75 -5.70 -4.73
CA ILE A 94 0.45 -5.59 -4.07
C ILE A 94 -0.54 -6.60 -4.66
N ASP A 95 -0.61 -6.71 -6.00
CA ASP A 95 -1.47 -7.68 -6.67
C ASP A 95 -1.09 -9.12 -6.35
N TYR A 96 0.21 -9.41 -6.26
CA TYR A 96 0.70 -10.71 -5.82
C TYR A 96 0.26 -11.04 -4.39
N ILE A 97 0.45 -10.12 -3.42
CA ILE A 97 -0.02 -10.31 -2.03
C ILE A 97 -1.53 -10.59 -2.03
N ARG A 98 -2.32 -9.86 -2.81
CA ARG A 98 -3.78 -10.06 -2.94
C ARG A 98 -4.16 -11.41 -3.51
N SER A 99 -3.36 -11.97 -4.41
CA SER A 99 -3.60 -13.28 -5.03
C SER A 99 -3.36 -14.45 -4.07
N GLN A 100 -2.64 -14.23 -2.95
CA GLN A 100 -2.29 -15.25 -1.96
C GLN A 100 -3.43 -15.56 -0.94
N ASP A 101 -4.70 -15.50 -1.36
CA ASP A 101 -5.88 -15.77 -0.50
C ASP A 101 -5.88 -14.94 0.81
N TRP A 102 -5.56 -13.69 0.66
CA TRP A 102 -5.13 -12.69 1.63
C TRP A 102 -6.09 -12.40 2.79
N VAL A 103 -7.38 -12.75 2.72
CA VAL A 103 -8.30 -12.73 3.87
C VAL A 103 -9.25 -13.91 3.81
N PRO A 104 -8.86 -15.07 4.36
CA PRO A 104 -9.69 -16.26 4.39
C PRO A 104 -11.06 -15.99 5.06
N HIS A 105 -12.09 -16.73 4.63
CA HIS A 105 -13.43 -16.61 5.23
C HIS A 105 -13.42 -16.80 6.77
N ARG A 106 -12.55 -17.67 7.28
CA ARG A 106 -12.37 -17.89 8.72
C ARG A 106 -11.85 -16.63 9.43
N ALA A 107 -10.93 -15.87 8.82
CA ALA A 107 -10.42 -14.63 9.39
C ALA A 107 -11.51 -13.55 9.42
N ARG A 108 -12.32 -13.42 8.37
CA ARG A 108 -13.48 -12.50 8.36
C ARG A 108 -14.53 -12.86 9.40
N SER A 109 -14.83 -14.16 9.56
CA SER A 109 -15.76 -14.63 10.58
C SER A 109 -15.23 -14.38 11.99
N PHE A 110 -13.93 -14.53 12.20
CA PHE A 110 -13.27 -14.23 13.47
C PHE A 110 -13.25 -12.74 13.76
N GLN A 111 -12.98 -11.88 12.74
CA GLN A 111 -13.09 -10.43 12.86
C GLN A 111 -14.47 -10.01 13.38
N LYS A 112 -15.54 -10.57 12.82
CA LYS A 112 -16.89 -10.24 13.27
C LYS A 112 -17.09 -10.54 14.74
N LYS A 113 -16.59 -11.68 15.24
CA LYS A 113 -16.66 -12.05 16.67
C LYS A 113 -15.86 -11.07 17.54
N VAL A 114 -14.68 -10.68 17.09
CA VAL A 114 -13.82 -9.70 17.79
C VAL A 114 -14.52 -8.36 17.85
N ASP A 115 -15.08 -7.87 16.74
CA ASP A 115 -15.79 -6.58 16.67
C ASP A 115 -17.06 -6.58 17.55
N GLU A 116 -17.81 -7.68 17.56
CA GLU A 116 -18.98 -7.86 18.44
C GLU A 116 -18.57 -7.85 19.92
N ALA A 117 -17.50 -8.56 20.30
CA ALA A 117 -16.98 -8.59 21.66
C ALA A 117 -16.54 -7.19 22.13
N TYR A 118 -15.78 -6.44 21.29
CA TYR A 118 -15.42 -5.06 21.59
C TYR A 118 -16.64 -4.17 21.81
N SER A 119 -17.66 -4.29 20.96
CA SER A 119 -18.88 -3.49 21.07
C SER A 119 -19.68 -3.81 22.33
N MET A 120 -19.80 -5.08 22.69
CA MET A 120 -20.51 -5.52 23.90
C MET A 120 -19.79 -5.06 25.16
N LEU A 121 -18.48 -5.29 25.24
CA LEU A 121 -17.69 -4.89 26.42
C LEU A 121 -17.61 -3.38 26.57
N ALA A 122 -17.52 -2.62 25.45
CA ALA A 122 -17.53 -1.16 25.50
C ALA A 122 -18.86 -0.62 26.07
N HIS A 123 -19.98 -1.25 25.70
CA HIS A 123 -21.31 -0.89 26.23
C HIS A 123 -21.44 -1.26 27.71
N GLU A 124 -20.99 -2.45 28.10
CA GLU A 124 -21.10 -2.93 29.48
C GLU A 124 -20.21 -2.12 30.44
N LYS A 125 -18.96 -1.86 30.02
CA LYS A 125 -17.97 -1.18 30.89
C LYS A 125 -18.00 0.34 30.77
N MET A 126 -18.80 0.89 29.88
CA MET A 126 -18.88 2.33 29.57
C MET A 126 -17.51 2.97 29.28
N ARG A 127 -16.58 2.16 28.77
CA ARG A 127 -15.24 2.56 28.30
C ARG A 127 -14.78 1.63 27.18
N GLU A 128 -13.74 2.03 26.48
CA GLU A 128 -13.07 1.14 25.50
C GLU A 128 -12.42 -0.06 26.21
N PRO A 129 -12.71 -1.31 25.80
CA PRO A 129 -12.08 -2.49 26.36
C PRO A 129 -10.65 -2.68 25.82
N GLU A 130 -9.80 -3.29 26.64
CA GLU A 130 -8.45 -3.69 26.24
C GLU A 130 -8.48 -5.06 25.55
N ALA A 131 -7.36 -5.44 24.88
CA ALA A 131 -7.29 -6.68 24.11
C ALA A 131 -7.37 -7.94 24.97
N ASP A 132 -6.85 -7.90 26.20
CA ASP A 132 -6.93 -8.96 27.20
C ASP A 132 -8.38 -9.21 27.64
N GLU A 133 -9.14 -8.15 27.87
CA GLU A 133 -10.57 -8.25 28.24
C GLU A 133 -11.39 -8.92 27.11
N VAL A 134 -11.06 -8.62 25.85
CA VAL A 134 -11.70 -9.24 24.69
C VAL A 134 -11.26 -10.70 24.55
N ALA A 135 -9.99 -10.97 24.80
CA ALA A 135 -9.45 -12.33 24.81
C ALA A 135 -10.12 -13.23 25.85
N ASP A 136 -10.26 -12.70 27.08
CA ASP A 136 -10.98 -13.38 28.17
C ASP A 136 -12.46 -13.61 27.83
N PHE A 137 -13.13 -12.59 27.25
CA PHE A 137 -14.54 -12.71 26.83
C PHE A 137 -14.75 -13.78 25.77
N LEU A 138 -13.79 -13.93 24.85
CA LEU A 138 -13.84 -14.90 23.76
C LEU A 138 -13.23 -16.28 24.12
N ASP A 139 -12.68 -16.42 25.34
CA ASP A 139 -11.95 -17.62 25.79
C ASP A 139 -10.80 -18.02 24.84
N ILE A 140 -9.94 -17.05 24.50
CA ILE A 140 -8.80 -17.22 23.60
C ILE A 140 -7.56 -16.48 24.13
N PRO A 141 -6.33 -16.87 23.72
CA PRO A 141 -5.11 -16.13 24.05
C PRO A 141 -5.13 -14.70 23.49
N VAL A 142 -4.62 -13.73 24.26
CA VAL A 142 -4.56 -12.33 23.85
C VAL A 142 -3.73 -12.12 22.59
N GLU A 143 -2.65 -12.86 22.44
CA GLU A 143 -1.78 -12.82 21.25
C GLU A 143 -2.55 -13.18 19.97
N LYS A 144 -3.59 -14.00 20.08
CA LYS A 144 -4.45 -14.35 18.95
C LYS A 144 -5.34 -13.18 18.53
N VAL A 145 -5.83 -12.42 19.50
CA VAL A 145 -6.59 -11.17 19.22
C VAL A 145 -5.67 -10.14 18.55
N GLU A 146 -4.51 -9.88 19.14
CA GLU A 146 -3.55 -8.88 18.64
C GLU A 146 -3.04 -9.22 17.24
N LYS A 147 -2.59 -10.46 17.01
CA LYS A 147 -2.17 -10.92 15.68
C LYS A 147 -3.29 -10.78 14.64
N HIS A 148 -4.52 -11.11 15.03
CA HIS A 148 -5.66 -10.97 14.12
C HIS A 148 -5.95 -9.51 13.77
N LEU A 149 -5.92 -8.61 14.75
CA LEU A 149 -6.12 -7.17 14.51
C LEU A 149 -5.04 -6.60 13.59
N THR A 150 -3.77 -6.97 13.82
CA THR A 150 -2.66 -6.57 12.95
C THR A 150 -2.85 -7.10 11.53
N TYR A 151 -3.21 -8.37 11.39
CA TYR A 151 -3.51 -9.00 10.10
C TYR A 151 -4.62 -8.25 9.34
N MET A 152 -5.74 -7.97 10.00
CA MET A 152 -6.87 -7.28 9.39
C MET A 152 -6.56 -5.82 9.05
N ASN A 153 -5.69 -5.17 9.82
CA ASN A 153 -5.21 -3.83 9.52
C ASN A 153 -4.36 -3.82 8.25
N HIS A 154 -3.37 -4.71 8.15
CA HIS A 154 -2.56 -4.85 6.93
C HIS A 154 -3.44 -5.11 5.71
N ALA A 155 -4.43 -6.01 5.85
CA ALA A 155 -5.38 -6.28 4.78
C ALA A 155 -6.18 -5.03 4.36
N ALA A 156 -6.62 -4.21 5.29
CA ALA A 156 -7.37 -2.99 4.98
C ALA A 156 -6.49 -1.94 4.28
N VAL A 157 -5.24 -1.76 4.73
CA VAL A 157 -4.28 -0.84 4.11
C VAL A 157 -3.95 -1.27 2.69
N LEU A 158 -3.58 -2.54 2.48
CA LEU A 158 -3.29 -3.08 1.14
C LEU A 158 -4.50 -2.94 0.20
N SER A 159 -5.70 -3.15 0.72
CA SER A 159 -6.93 -3.00 -0.06
C SER A 159 -7.19 -1.56 -0.49
N PHE A 160 -6.90 -0.59 0.38
CA PHE A 160 -6.99 0.84 0.08
C PHE A 160 -5.91 1.26 -0.94
N GLU A 161 -4.66 0.84 -0.71
CA GLU A 161 -3.56 1.11 -1.63
C GLU A 161 -3.79 0.55 -3.04
N ALA A 162 -4.42 -0.62 -3.13
CA ALA A 162 -4.77 -1.21 -4.42
C ALA A 162 -5.78 -0.34 -5.20
N VAL A 163 -6.80 0.21 -4.52
CA VAL A 163 -7.75 1.13 -5.17
C VAL A 163 -7.04 2.41 -5.63
N LEU A 164 -6.19 2.98 -4.77
CA LEU A 164 -5.39 4.15 -5.17
C LEU A 164 -4.52 3.86 -6.38
N GLN A 165 -3.93 2.67 -6.44
CA GLN A 165 -3.08 2.28 -7.56
C GLN A 165 -3.89 2.03 -8.84
N ASP A 166 -5.05 1.38 -8.75
CA ASP A 166 -5.93 1.20 -9.91
C ASP A 166 -6.29 2.57 -10.49
N MET A 167 -6.62 3.55 -9.64
CA MET A 167 -6.90 4.93 -10.04
C MET A 167 -5.68 5.62 -10.67
N THR A 168 -4.53 5.58 -10.00
CA THR A 168 -3.29 6.18 -10.49
C THR A 168 -2.66 5.39 -11.64
N GLY A 169 -2.86 4.09 -11.71
CA GLY A 169 -2.40 3.22 -12.79
C GLY A 169 -3.16 3.40 -14.09
N VAL A 170 -4.45 3.77 -14.03
CA VAL A 170 -5.21 4.23 -15.20
C VAL A 170 -4.59 5.51 -15.74
N ILE A 171 -4.25 6.45 -14.86
CA ILE A 171 -3.60 7.72 -15.22
C ILE A 171 -2.19 7.48 -15.77
N ALA A 172 -1.38 6.61 -15.14
CA ALA A 172 -0.05 6.28 -15.65
C ALA A 172 -0.09 5.60 -17.03
N LYS A 173 -1.21 4.95 -17.42
CA LYS A 173 -1.42 4.51 -18.80
C LYS A 173 -1.69 5.69 -19.73
N ASP A 174 -2.47 6.67 -19.31
CA ASP A 174 -2.80 7.85 -20.09
C ASP A 174 -1.65 8.88 -20.06
N GLU A 175 -0.94 9.04 -18.91
CA GLU A 175 0.27 9.89 -18.79
C GLU A 175 1.47 9.37 -19.58
N LEU A 176 1.54 8.06 -19.80
CA LEU A 176 2.54 7.49 -20.70
C LEU A 176 2.30 7.91 -22.17
N GLU A 177 1.19 8.58 -22.48
CA GLU A 177 0.92 9.24 -23.75
C GLU A 177 1.18 10.73 -23.76
N ALA A 178 1.57 11.34 -22.62
CA ALA A 178 1.72 12.79 -22.48
C ALA A 178 3.07 13.24 -21.94
N THR A 179 3.77 13.96 -22.75
CA THR A 179 4.91 14.82 -22.39
C THR A 179 4.40 16.11 -21.73
N ASP A 180 4.94 16.45 -20.54
CA ASP A 180 4.73 17.66 -19.76
C ASP A 180 3.48 17.70 -18.85
N ILE A 181 3.76 17.57 -17.53
CA ILE A 181 2.78 17.80 -16.45
C ILE A 181 2.14 19.20 -16.51
N ASP A 182 2.82 20.17 -17.11
CA ASP A 182 2.34 21.56 -17.27
C ASP A 182 1.46 21.79 -18.51
N THR A 183 1.33 20.80 -19.41
CA THR A 183 0.67 21.01 -20.72
C THR A 183 -0.65 20.31 -20.93
N LYS A 184 -1.07 19.39 -20.01
CA LYS A 184 -2.37 18.73 -20.12
C LYS A 184 -3.32 19.13 -18.99
N PRO A 185 -4.29 20.03 -19.26
CA PRO A 185 -5.25 20.49 -18.25
C PRO A 185 -6.15 19.37 -17.71
N GLU A 186 -6.37 18.29 -18.46
CA GLU A 186 -7.22 17.17 -18.06
C GLU A 186 -6.59 16.28 -16.97
N GLU A 187 -5.28 16.03 -17.03
CA GLU A 187 -4.55 15.27 -16.02
C GLU A 187 -4.41 16.05 -14.71
N SER A 188 -4.11 17.34 -14.82
CA SER A 188 -4.12 18.26 -13.66
C SER A 188 -5.51 18.33 -12.99
N LEU A 189 -6.59 18.20 -13.76
CA LEU A 189 -7.97 18.12 -13.28
C LEU A 189 -8.22 16.81 -12.50
N PHE A 190 -7.80 15.67 -13.04
CA PHE A 190 -8.00 14.39 -12.37
C PHE A 190 -7.24 14.30 -11.04
N TYR A 191 -5.96 14.68 -10.99
CA TYR A 191 -5.21 14.73 -9.73
C TYR A 191 -5.85 15.67 -8.72
N ARG A 192 -6.34 16.84 -9.18
CA ARG A 192 -7.08 17.76 -8.30
C ARG A 192 -8.36 17.15 -7.79
N ASP A 193 -9.09 16.45 -8.64
CA ASP A 193 -10.35 15.77 -8.26
C ASP A 193 -10.07 14.61 -7.31
N LEU A 194 -9.05 13.79 -7.57
CA LEU A 194 -8.62 12.73 -6.66
C LEU A 194 -8.19 13.28 -5.30
N HIS A 195 -7.37 14.32 -5.29
CA HIS A 195 -6.96 14.98 -4.06
C HIS A 195 -8.15 15.58 -3.31
N ARG A 196 -9.08 16.21 -4.01
CA ARG A 196 -10.31 16.74 -3.42
C ARG A 196 -11.16 15.62 -2.84
N THR A 197 -11.41 14.56 -3.58
CA THR A 197 -12.20 13.39 -3.13
C THR A 197 -11.56 12.73 -1.91
N LEU A 198 -10.23 12.58 -1.90
CA LEU A 198 -9.52 12.03 -0.76
C LEU A 198 -9.61 12.96 0.46
N ALA A 199 -9.47 14.27 0.28
CA ALA A 199 -9.63 15.25 1.36
C ALA A 199 -11.05 15.21 1.93
N GLU A 200 -12.08 15.22 1.07
CA GLU A 200 -13.48 15.09 1.49
C GLU A 200 -13.75 13.77 2.23
N ALA A 201 -13.16 12.66 1.75
CA ALA A 201 -13.26 11.37 2.42
C ALA A 201 -12.59 11.36 3.81
N VAL A 202 -11.45 12.04 3.96
CA VAL A 202 -10.77 12.20 5.27
C VAL A 202 -11.59 13.11 6.19
N GLU A 203 -12.18 14.18 5.69
CA GLU A 203 -13.05 15.06 6.45
C GLU A 203 -14.34 14.36 6.93
N ALA A 204 -14.86 13.43 6.14
CA ALA A 204 -16.03 12.61 6.49
C ALA A 204 -15.74 11.51 7.53
N LEU A 205 -14.48 11.25 7.86
CA LEU A 205 -14.11 10.35 8.95
C LEU A 205 -14.59 10.90 10.30
N GLY A 206 -14.93 10.00 11.22
CA GLY A 206 -15.19 10.40 12.62
C GLY A 206 -13.93 10.98 13.27
N ASP A 207 -14.09 11.81 14.31
CA ASP A 207 -12.98 12.54 14.93
C ASP A 207 -11.83 11.64 15.37
N LYS A 208 -12.11 10.48 15.98
CA LYS A 208 -11.08 9.50 16.39
C LYS A 208 -10.39 8.86 15.19
N GLU A 209 -11.14 8.55 14.12
CA GLU A 209 -10.61 7.95 12.91
C GLU A 209 -9.68 8.94 12.19
N ARG A 210 -10.11 10.19 12.04
CA ARG A 210 -9.32 11.26 11.43
C ARG A 210 -8.05 11.55 12.22
N LEU A 211 -8.15 11.59 13.55
CA LEU A 211 -6.99 11.81 14.43
C LEU A 211 -5.95 10.68 14.27
N VAL A 212 -6.37 9.41 14.28
CA VAL A 212 -5.46 8.27 14.08
C VAL A 212 -4.78 8.32 12.72
N VAL A 213 -5.53 8.62 11.65
CA VAL A 213 -4.97 8.75 10.30
C VAL A 213 -3.95 9.89 10.23
N SER A 214 -4.26 11.05 10.81
CA SER A 214 -3.35 12.19 10.84
C SER A 214 -2.07 11.88 11.62
N LEU A 215 -2.18 11.31 12.82
CA LEU A 215 -1.01 10.97 13.63
C LEU A 215 -0.13 9.90 12.96
N TYR A 216 -0.73 8.94 12.27
CA TYR A 216 0.01 7.85 11.62
C TYR A 216 0.71 8.28 10.33
N TYR A 217 0.00 8.99 9.42
CA TYR A 217 0.52 9.32 8.10
C TYR A 217 1.20 10.69 8.01
N TYR A 218 0.80 11.66 8.82
CA TYR A 218 1.37 13.01 8.78
C TYR A 218 2.47 13.19 9.82
N GLU A 219 2.23 12.73 11.08
CA GLU A 219 3.22 12.81 12.16
C GLU A 219 4.13 11.57 12.22
N GLU A 220 3.89 10.56 11.39
CA GLU A 220 4.68 9.31 11.27
C GLU A 220 4.81 8.52 12.60
N LEU A 221 3.81 8.63 13.49
CA LEU A 221 3.83 7.99 14.79
C LEU A 221 3.47 6.51 14.71
N LYS A 222 4.06 5.71 15.58
CA LYS A 222 3.71 4.29 15.76
C LYS A 222 2.39 4.14 16.50
N TYR A 223 1.70 3.02 16.33
CA TYR A 223 0.44 2.76 17.04
C TYR A 223 0.57 2.80 18.56
N SER A 224 1.72 2.41 19.14
CA SER A 224 1.99 2.54 20.57
C SER A 224 2.02 4.01 21.03
N GLU A 225 2.63 4.89 20.27
CA GLU A 225 2.73 6.33 20.55
C GLU A 225 1.36 7.01 20.40
N ILE A 226 0.60 6.63 19.36
CA ILE A 226 -0.79 7.09 19.18
C ILE A 226 -1.69 6.63 20.31
N ALA A 227 -1.50 5.40 20.79
CA ALA A 227 -2.24 4.85 21.92
C ALA A 227 -2.03 5.67 23.21
N GLU A 228 -0.77 6.04 23.50
CA GLU A 228 -0.43 6.90 24.63
C GLU A 228 -1.09 8.30 24.52
N ILE A 229 -1.02 8.93 23.33
CA ILE A 229 -1.63 10.25 23.08
C ILE A 229 -3.16 10.21 23.26
N MET A 230 -3.79 9.13 22.79
CA MET A 230 -5.25 9.00 22.84
C MET A 230 -5.77 8.41 24.15
N GLY A 231 -4.91 7.90 25.04
CA GLY A 231 -5.29 7.23 26.29
C GLY A 231 -6.08 5.94 26.08
N ILE A 232 -5.74 5.17 25.03
CA ILE A 232 -6.40 3.89 24.67
C ILE A 232 -5.34 2.82 24.37
N GLY A 233 -5.73 1.55 24.33
CA GLY A 233 -4.82 0.47 23.99
C GLY A 233 -4.40 0.48 22.51
N GLN A 234 -3.19 -0.02 22.22
CA GLN A 234 -2.65 -0.12 20.86
C GLN A 234 -3.58 -0.92 19.92
N SER A 235 -4.19 -2.00 20.42
CA SER A 235 -5.16 -2.82 19.69
C SER A 235 -6.37 -1.99 19.24
N ARG A 236 -6.80 -1.04 20.06
CA ARG A 236 -7.89 -0.13 19.71
C ARG A 236 -7.50 0.88 18.63
N VAL A 237 -6.30 1.42 18.69
CA VAL A 237 -5.75 2.26 17.60
C VAL A 237 -5.76 1.50 16.29
N CYS A 238 -5.30 0.25 16.29
CA CYS A 238 -5.30 -0.64 15.13
C CYS A 238 -6.71 -0.85 14.54
N GLN A 239 -7.73 -1.05 15.38
CA GLN A 239 -9.13 -1.15 14.94
C GLN A 239 -9.65 0.15 14.33
N ILE A 240 -9.39 1.29 14.98
CA ILE A 240 -9.81 2.60 14.47
C ILE A 240 -9.18 2.86 13.11
N HIS A 241 -7.89 2.59 12.98
CA HIS A 241 -7.16 2.72 11.71
C HIS A 241 -7.74 1.81 10.63
N THR A 242 -7.97 0.51 10.94
CA THR A 242 -8.60 -0.45 10.03
C THR A 242 -9.97 0.04 9.53
N LYS A 243 -10.78 0.61 10.43
CA LYS A 243 -12.10 1.14 10.09
C LYS A 243 -12.00 2.38 9.21
N ALA A 244 -11.04 3.27 9.50
CA ALA A 244 -10.75 4.45 8.68
C ALA A 244 -10.34 4.04 7.25
N MET A 245 -9.41 3.10 7.10
CA MET A 245 -8.96 2.62 5.79
C MET A 245 -10.11 2.01 4.97
N LYS A 246 -11.01 1.23 5.60
CA LYS A 246 -12.20 0.69 4.92
C LYS A 246 -13.13 1.77 4.42
N LYS A 247 -13.35 2.84 5.22
CA LYS A 247 -14.20 3.98 4.83
C LYS A 247 -13.59 4.76 3.67
N LEU A 248 -12.30 5.10 3.76
CA LEU A 248 -11.57 5.80 2.70
C LEU A 248 -11.62 5.00 1.40
N LYS A 249 -11.39 3.68 1.47
CA LYS A 249 -11.53 2.79 0.33
C LYS A 249 -12.91 2.88 -0.31
N SER A 250 -13.99 2.75 0.49
CA SER A 250 -15.36 2.80 -0.03
C SER A 250 -15.67 4.12 -0.72
N SER A 251 -15.23 5.25 -0.15
CA SER A 251 -15.40 6.58 -0.76
C SER A 251 -14.70 6.69 -2.11
N LEU A 252 -13.47 6.14 -2.23
CA LEU A 252 -12.76 6.13 -3.52
C LEU A 252 -13.40 5.18 -4.55
N GLU A 253 -13.88 4.01 -4.13
CA GLU A 253 -14.59 3.08 -5.02
C GLU A 253 -15.91 3.68 -5.55
N GLU A 254 -16.62 4.47 -4.74
CA GLU A 254 -17.81 5.20 -5.17
C GLU A 254 -17.46 6.26 -6.21
N TYR A 255 -16.37 7.00 -6.02
CA TYR A 255 -15.88 7.99 -6.98
C TYR A 255 -15.52 7.35 -8.34
N VAL A 256 -14.93 6.15 -8.35
CA VAL A 256 -14.57 5.44 -9.60
C VAL A 256 -15.80 4.95 -10.36
N ARG A 257 -16.90 4.69 -9.66
CA ARG A 257 -18.14 4.15 -10.26
C ARG A 257 -19.11 5.22 -10.76
N GLY A 258 -18.99 6.44 -10.27
CA GLY A 258 -19.85 7.58 -10.65
C GLY A 258 -19.33 8.34 -11.82
#